data_2ad9f95f3d1f9afe7bf81ac11625fc62
#
_entry.id   2ad9f95f3d1f9afe7bf81ac11625fc62
#
_cell.length_a   1.000
_cell.length_b   1.000
_cell.length_c   1.000
_cell.angle_alpha   90.00
_cell.angle_beta   90.00
_cell.angle_gamma   90.00
#
_symmetry.space_group_name_H-M   'P 1'
#
loop_
_entity.id
_entity.type
_entity.pdbx_description
1 polymer ?
#
loop_
_entity_poly.entity_id
_entity_poly.type
_entity_poly.pdbx_seq_one_letter_code
_entity_poly.pdbx_strand_id
1 'polypeptide(L)'
;MSVAAPPVRRLPQLVRMDASEGFDKGSAARVTLAPASAPFSSSQPLAEWHGEVDIIEGETFTATLRGNIGEGVAGVVEEALIPIADLRPDDLPLLQEGAFFRLCVTYVQDRGARRRVTDVVFRRMPAYRREELEGAQESARELLRALRVE
;
A
#
# COMPACT_ATOMS: atom_id res chain seq x y z
N MET A 1 8.85 35.38 7.32
CA MET A 1 7.85 34.53 8.00
C MET A 1 8.18 33.09 7.68
N SER A 2 8.75 32.38 8.65
CA SER A 2 9.16 30.99 8.48
C SER A 2 7.94 30.12 8.72
N VAL A 3 7.47 29.43 7.69
CA VAL A 3 6.43 28.41 7.83
C VAL A 3 7.08 27.17 8.40
N ALA A 4 6.83 26.87 9.66
CA ALA A 4 7.30 25.67 10.32
C ALA A 4 6.65 24.44 9.65
N ALA A 5 7.47 23.51 9.14
CA ALA A 5 7.02 22.23 8.66
C ALA A 5 6.35 21.44 9.82
N PRO A 6 5.24 20.73 9.57
CA PRO A 6 4.60 19.92 10.60
C PRO A 6 5.55 18.82 11.09
N PRO A 7 5.47 18.40 12.35
CA PRO A 7 6.34 17.38 12.89
C PRO A 7 6.10 16.03 12.19
N VAL A 8 7.16 15.50 11.62
CA VAL A 8 7.16 14.15 11.02
C VAL A 8 7.13 13.14 12.15
N ARG A 9 6.01 12.45 12.30
CA ARG A 9 5.89 11.35 13.25
C ARG A 9 6.47 10.09 12.61
N ARG A 10 7.61 9.63 13.11
CA ARG A 10 8.16 8.34 12.70
C ARG A 10 7.26 7.21 13.18
N LEU A 11 6.76 6.42 12.24
CA LEU A 11 6.09 5.17 12.59
C LEU A 11 7.10 4.25 13.30
N PRO A 12 6.69 3.54 14.36
CA PRO A 12 7.53 2.52 14.96
C PRO A 12 7.86 1.48 13.90
N GLN A 13 9.15 1.13 13.82
CA GLN A 13 9.62 0.05 12.95
C GLN A 13 8.69 -1.14 13.06
N LEU A 14 8.22 -1.64 11.92
CA LEU A 14 7.46 -2.88 11.84
C LEU A 14 8.28 -3.99 12.47
N VAL A 15 7.99 -4.30 13.73
CA VAL A 15 8.65 -5.38 14.46
C VAL A 15 8.29 -6.66 13.75
N ARG A 16 9.29 -7.26 13.12
CA ARG A 16 9.24 -8.60 12.57
C ARG A 16 8.88 -9.56 13.70
N MET A 17 7.67 -10.05 13.73
CA MET A 17 7.34 -11.21 14.56
C MET A 17 7.82 -12.43 13.80
N ASP A 18 8.98 -12.92 14.24
CA ASP A 18 9.57 -14.19 13.82
C ASP A 18 8.58 -15.31 14.18
N ALA A 19 7.97 -15.90 13.18
CA ALA A 19 7.21 -17.14 13.33
C ALA A 19 8.11 -18.32 12.99
N SER A 20 9.14 -18.53 13.81
CA SER A 20 9.87 -19.79 13.83
C SER A 20 9.49 -20.53 15.09
N GLU A 21 8.58 -21.50 14.95
CA GLU A 21 8.67 -22.70 15.78
C GLU A 21 7.79 -23.82 15.24
N GLY A 22 8.44 -24.96 15.03
CA GLY A 22 7.80 -26.25 15.14
C GLY A 22 7.27 -26.88 13.87
N PHE A 23 8.15 -27.28 12.96
CA PHE A 23 7.79 -28.30 11.99
C PHE A 23 8.02 -29.68 12.61
N ASP A 24 6.94 -30.25 13.14
CA ASP A 24 6.94 -31.65 13.57
C ASP A 24 6.63 -32.56 12.37
N LYS A 25 7.57 -33.47 12.12
CA LYS A 25 7.46 -34.53 11.11
C LYS A 25 6.55 -35.62 11.61
N GLY A 26 5.45 -35.84 10.93
CA GLY A 26 4.76 -37.11 11.06
C GLY A 26 3.26 -37.03 10.99
N SER A 27 2.74 -37.28 9.83
CA SER A 27 1.59 -38.14 9.58
C SER A 27 0.96 -37.80 8.23
N ALA A 28 1.04 -38.72 7.31
CA ALA A 28 0.29 -38.65 6.06
C ALA A 28 -1.21 -38.80 6.35
N ALA A 29 -1.91 -37.67 6.46
CA ALA A 29 -3.34 -37.64 6.52
C ALA A 29 -3.90 -37.28 5.14
N ARG A 30 -4.73 -38.20 4.63
CA ARG A 30 -5.55 -38.06 3.42
C ARG A 30 -6.21 -36.68 3.37
N VAL A 31 -5.85 -35.90 2.37
CA VAL A 31 -6.55 -34.67 2.04
C VAL A 31 -7.87 -35.06 1.37
N THR A 32 -8.94 -35.05 2.13
CA THR A 32 -10.28 -35.02 1.60
C THR A 32 -10.55 -33.59 1.16
N LEU A 33 -10.58 -33.35 -0.15
CA LEU A 33 -11.02 -32.09 -0.73
C LEU A 33 -12.52 -31.90 -0.41
N ALA A 34 -12.83 -31.27 0.71
CA ALA A 34 -14.12 -30.66 0.91
C ALA A 34 -14.17 -29.36 0.09
N PRO A 35 -15.28 -29.03 -0.59
CA PRO A 35 -15.40 -27.74 -1.26
C PRO A 35 -15.26 -26.65 -0.22
N ALA A 36 -14.19 -25.88 -0.35
CA ALA A 36 -13.93 -24.77 0.53
C ALA A 36 -14.98 -23.68 0.27
N SER A 37 -16.06 -23.72 1.02
CA SER A 37 -16.74 -22.49 1.39
C SER A 37 -15.74 -21.73 2.24
N ALA A 38 -14.94 -20.88 1.61
CA ALA A 38 -14.07 -19.97 2.32
C ALA A 38 -14.96 -19.20 3.29
N PRO A 39 -14.73 -19.30 4.61
CA PRO A 39 -15.41 -18.41 5.53
C PRO A 39 -15.02 -17.00 5.10
N PHE A 40 -16.00 -16.16 4.82
CA PHE A 40 -15.80 -14.74 4.57
C PHE A 40 -15.06 -14.20 5.79
N SER A 41 -13.75 -14.09 5.68
CA SER A 41 -12.96 -13.33 6.61
C SER A 41 -13.39 -11.89 6.43
N SER A 42 -14.26 -11.39 7.30
CA SER A 42 -14.62 -9.99 7.30
C SER A 42 -13.36 -9.20 7.69
N SER A 43 -12.62 -8.78 6.69
CA SER A 43 -11.47 -7.89 6.87
C SER A 43 -12.00 -6.47 6.92
N GLN A 44 -11.98 -5.87 8.09
CA GLN A 44 -12.32 -4.46 8.23
C GLN A 44 -11.04 -3.64 8.17
N PRO A 45 -10.89 -2.72 7.20
CA PRO A 45 -9.74 -1.84 7.15
C PRO A 45 -9.77 -0.91 8.37
N LEU A 46 -8.67 -0.89 9.12
CA LEU A 46 -8.47 0.01 10.26
C LEU A 46 -7.97 1.36 9.81
N ALA A 47 -7.03 1.33 8.88
CA ALA A 47 -6.37 2.50 8.38
C ALA A 47 -5.84 2.23 6.97
N GLU A 48 -5.87 3.27 6.15
CA GLU A 48 -5.38 3.25 4.79
C GLU A 48 -4.59 4.53 4.52
N TRP A 49 -3.44 4.37 3.86
CA TRP A 49 -2.62 5.47 3.36
C TRP A 49 -2.39 5.34 1.87
N HIS A 50 -2.29 6.46 1.20
CA HIS A 50 -1.71 6.55 -0.13
C HIS A 50 -0.24 6.92 0.02
N GLY A 51 0.63 6.11 -0.54
CA GLY A 51 2.07 6.29 -0.50
C GLY A 51 2.66 6.63 -1.86
N GLU A 52 3.74 7.39 -1.82
CA GLU A 52 4.60 7.66 -2.96
C GLU A 52 6.03 7.28 -2.57
N VAL A 53 6.70 6.51 -3.41
CA VAL A 53 8.08 6.08 -3.19
C VAL A 53 9.01 7.27 -3.41
N ASP A 54 9.78 7.64 -2.39
CA ASP A 54 10.72 8.76 -2.46
C ASP A 54 12.10 8.28 -2.93
N ILE A 55 12.75 7.42 -2.15
CA ILE A 55 14.12 6.94 -2.42
C ILE A 55 14.19 5.44 -2.15
N ILE A 56 14.91 4.72 -3.00
CA ILE A 56 15.18 3.29 -2.83
C ILE A 56 16.64 3.12 -2.44
N GLU A 57 16.90 2.54 -1.26
CA GLU A 57 18.25 2.31 -0.75
C GLU A 57 18.41 0.87 -0.27
N GLY A 58 19.23 0.10 -0.98
CA GLY A 58 19.53 -1.28 -0.61
C GLY A 58 18.29 -2.16 -0.50
N GLU A 59 17.97 -2.63 0.70
CA GLU A 59 16.84 -3.52 0.98
C GLU A 59 15.60 -2.79 1.50
N THR A 60 15.61 -1.46 1.49
CA THR A 60 14.50 -0.62 1.98
C THR A 60 14.19 0.51 1.01
N PHE A 61 13.01 1.07 1.14
CA PHE A 61 12.67 2.33 0.48
C PHE A 61 11.96 3.27 1.46
N THR A 62 12.18 4.55 1.29
CA THR A 62 11.42 5.60 1.97
C THR A 62 10.23 6.01 1.14
N ALA A 63 9.15 6.35 1.80
CA ALA A 63 7.93 6.78 1.15
C ALA A 63 7.21 7.85 1.97
N THR A 64 6.63 8.79 1.26
CA THR A 64 5.69 9.75 1.84
C THR A 64 4.29 9.14 1.85
N LEU A 65 3.71 8.97 3.03
CA LEU A 65 2.38 8.43 3.25
C LEU A 65 1.39 9.55 3.54
N ARG A 66 0.26 9.54 2.86
CA ARG A 66 -0.88 10.42 3.14
C ARG A 66 -2.05 9.60 3.64
N GLY A 67 -2.50 9.85 4.86
CA GLY A 67 -3.62 9.16 5.47
C GLY A 67 -4.92 9.42 4.72
N ASN A 68 -5.63 8.35 4.36
CA ASN A 68 -6.89 8.38 3.65
C ASN A 68 -8.06 7.97 4.56
N ILE A 69 -7.94 6.85 5.25
CA ILE A 69 -8.97 6.28 6.13
C ILE A 69 -8.34 5.92 7.47
N GLY A 70 -9.08 6.13 8.55
CA GLY A 70 -8.71 5.72 9.90
C GLY A 70 -8.78 6.85 10.91
N GLU A 71 -9.05 6.49 12.16
CA GLU A 71 -9.08 7.45 13.27
C GLU A 71 -7.66 7.98 13.53
N GLY A 72 -7.51 9.31 13.51
CA GLY A 72 -6.22 9.97 13.67
C GLY A 72 -5.25 9.82 12.49
N VAL A 73 -5.69 9.23 11.38
CA VAL A 73 -4.88 8.97 10.17
C VAL A 73 -5.27 9.87 9.02
N ALA A 74 -6.57 10.09 8.82
CA ALA A 74 -7.07 10.86 7.68
C ALA A 74 -6.48 12.28 7.63
N GLY A 75 -5.86 12.63 6.49
CA GLY A 75 -5.25 13.93 6.25
C GLY A 75 -3.85 14.11 6.86
N VAL A 76 -3.32 13.12 7.59
CA VAL A 76 -1.97 13.15 8.15
C VAL A 76 -0.96 12.76 7.07
N VAL A 77 0.18 13.47 7.03
CA VAL A 77 1.32 13.15 6.16
C VAL A 77 2.44 12.62 7.03
N GLU A 78 2.94 11.45 6.70
CA GLU A 78 3.99 10.75 7.44
C GLU A 78 5.06 10.22 6.48
N GLU A 79 6.29 10.10 6.96
CA GLU A 79 7.37 9.43 6.25
C GLU A 79 7.54 8.02 6.81
N ALA A 80 7.64 7.04 5.94
CA ALA A 80 7.81 5.64 6.32
C ALA A 80 9.05 5.04 5.65
N LEU A 81 9.74 4.19 6.39
CA LEU A 81 10.78 3.30 5.87
C LEU A 81 10.20 1.89 5.75
N ILE A 82 10.15 1.37 4.54
CA ILE A 82 9.50 0.09 4.23
C ILE A 82 10.53 -0.90 3.70
N PRO A 83 10.64 -2.10 4.29
CA PRO A 83 11.49 -3.15 3.74
C PRO A 83 10.95 -3.67 2.41
N ILE A 84 11.83 -3.85 1.41
CA ILE A 84 11.46 -4.42 0.11
C ILE A 84 10.99 -5.88 0.27
N ALA A 85 11.51 -6.58 1.28
CA ALA A 85 11.10 -7.94 1.60
C ALA A 85 9.62 -8.08 2.03
N ASP A 86 8.98 -7.00 2.45
CA ASP A 86 7.57 -6.99 2.82
C ASP A 86 6.63 -6.82 1.62
N LEU A 87 7.18 -6.55 0.44
CA LEU A 87 6.41 -6.45 -0.79
C LEU A 87 6.07 -7.83 -1.35
N ARG A 88 4.94 -7.92 -2.01
CA ARG A 88 4.58 -9.11 -2.78
C ARG A 88 5.50 -9.27 -3.99
N PRO A 89 5.82 -10.51 -4.40
CA PRO A 89 6.63 -10.74 -5.59
C PRO A 89 6.10 -10.04 -6.85
N ASP A 90 4.78 -9.96 -7.01
CA ASP A 90 4.12 -9.31 -8.15
C ASP A 90 4.25 -7.79 -8.13
N ASP A 91 4.53 -7.19 -6.98
CA ASP A 91 4.68 -5.74 -6.82
C ASP A 91 6.14 -5.27 -6.94
N LEU A 92 7.11 -6.19 -6.79
CA LEU A 92 8.53 -5.87 -6.92
C LEU A 92 8.90 -5.18 -8.25
N PRO A 93 8.37 -5.60 -9.42
CA PRO A 93 8.66 -4.92 -10.68
C PRO A 93 8.09 -3.50 -10.78
N LEU A 94 7.15 -3.15 -9.91
CA LEU A 94 6.50 -1.83 -9.87
C LEU A 94 7.21 -0.86 -8.93
N LEU A 95 8.16 -1.34 -8.13
CA LEU A 95 8.93 -0.53 -7.20
C LEU A 95 9.91 0.36 -7.98
N GLN A 96 9.63 1.63 -8.02
CA GLN A 96 10.48 2.68 -8.57
C GLN A 96 10.21 4.00 -7.85
N GLU A 97 11.17 4.91 -7.87
CA GLU A 97 10.98 6.26 -7.33
C GLU A 97 9.82 6.96 -8.04
N GLY A 98 8.95 7.60 -7.26
CA GLY A 98 7.73 8.22 -7.75
C GLY A 98 6.56 7.25 -7.99
N ALA A 99 6.73 5.95 -7.71
CA ALA A 99 5.63 5.00 -7.81
C ALA A 99 4.62 5.21 -6.68
N PHE A 100 3.34 5.07 -7.02
CA PHE A 100 2.25 5.18 -6.04
C PHE A 100 1.80 3.80 -5.57
N PHE A 101 1.53 3.69 -4.28
CA PHE A 101 1.00 2.49 -3.67
C PHE A 101 -0.06 2.82 -2.61
N ARG A 102 -0.77 1.81 -2.18
CA ARG A 102 -1.70 1.85 -1.06
C ARG A 102 -1.17 0.97 0.05
N LEU A 103 -1.08 1.51 1.25
CA LEU A 103 -0.75 0.78 2.46
C LEU A 103 -2.02 0.63 3.28
N CYS A 104 -2.43 -0.60 3.52
CA CYS A 104 -3.61 -0.93 4.31
C CYS A 104 -3.22 -1.66 5.58
N VAL A 105 -3.81 -1.26 6.69
CA VAL A 105 -3.76 -2.00 7.95
C VAL A 105 -5.14 -2.57 8.22
N THR A 106 -5.22 -3.89 8.35
CA THR A 106 -6.48 -4.61 8.47
C THR A 106 -6.42 -5.56 9.66
N TYR A 107 -7.52 -5.73 10.38
CA TYR A 107 -7.67 -6.87 11.27
C TYR A 107 -8.31 -8.04 10.51
N VAL A 108 -7.64 -9.16 10.56
CA VAL A 108 -8.17 -10.43 10.06
C VAL A 108 -8.49 -11.31 11.25
N GLN A 109 -9.71 -11.83 11.28
CA GLN A 109 -10.11 -12.81 12.28
C GLN A 109 -9.96 -14.19 11.66
N ASP A 110 -9.00 -14.95 12.13
CA ASP A 110 -8.76 -16.33 11.71
C ASP A 110 -8.92 -17.24 12.92
N ARG A 111 -9.85 -18.22 12.83
CA ARG A 111 -10.11 -19.25 13.86
C ARG A 111 -10.25 -18.73 15.28
N GLY A 112 -10.87 -17.56 15.44
CA GLY A 112 -11.07 -16.91 16.74
C GLY A 112 -9.90 -16.07 17.25
N ALA A 113 -8.78 -16.04 16.52
CA ALA A 113 -7.66 -15.15 16.81
C ALA A 113 -7.74 -13.88 15.94
N ARG A 114 -7.55 -12.73 16.56
CA ARG A 114 -7.50 -11.45 15.84
C ARG A 114 -6.05 -11.13 15.49
N ARG A 115 -5.77 -11.01 14.19
CA ARG A 115 -4.45 -10.72 13.67
C ARG A 115 -4.46 -9.40 12.91
N ARG A 116 -3.46 -8.56 13.16
CA ARG A 116 -3.22 -7.35 12.39
C ARG A 116 -2.38 -7.70 11.15
N VAL A 117 -2.85 -7.30 9.98
CA VAL A 117 -2.14 -7.49 8.72
C VAL A 117 -1.88 -6.13 8.09
N THR A 118 -0.64 -5.89 7.67
CA THR A 118 -0.25 -4.73 6.88
C THR A 118 0.02 -5.20 5.47
N ASP A 119 -0.60 -4.55 4.49
CA ASP A 119 -0.51 -4.89 3.08
C ASP A 119 -0.13 -3.66 2.27
N VAL A 120 0.89 -3.81 1.42
CA VAL A 120 1.35 -2.77 0.49
C VAL A 120 1.00 -3.22 -0.92
N VAL A 121 0.22 -2.43 -1.63
CA VAL A 121 -0.23 -2.75 -2.98
C VAL A 121 0.11 -1.60 -3.92
N PHE A 122 0.97 -1.85 -4.88
CA PHE A 122 1.34 -0.85 -5.89
C PHE A 122 0.21 -0.64 -6.90
N ARG A 123 0.05 0.61 -7.34
CA ARG A 123 -0.87 0.93 -8.42
C ARG A 123 -0.30 0.43 -9.74
N ARG A 124 -1.08 -0.38 -10.44
CA ARG A 124 -0.74 -0.91 -11.77
C ARG A 124 -1.14 0.02 -12.91
N MET A 125 -1.74 1.16 -12.60
CA MET A 125 -2.01 2.18 -13.60
C MET A 125 -0.72 2.94 -13.91
N PRO A 126 -0.47 3.28 -15.20
CA PRO A 126 0.68 4.10 -15.56
C PRO A 126 0.61 5.39 -14.75
N ALA A 127 1.68 5.68 -14.02
CA ALA A 127 1.85 6.98 -13.40
C ALA A 127 2.05 7.97 -14.56
N TYR A 128 1.01 8.72 -14.91
CA TYR A 128 1.16 9.82 -15.86
C TYR A 128 2.10 10.83 -15.23
N ARG A 129 3.19 11.12 -15.93
CA ARG A 129 4.07 12.21 -15.54
C ARG A 129 3.27 13.50 -15.61
N ARG A 130 3.63 14.47 -14.73
CA ARG A 130 2.95 15.78 -14.73
C ARG A 130 2.88 16.40 -16.13
N GLU A 131 3.95 16.28 -16.92
CA GLU A 131 4.05 16.75 -18.30
C GLU A 131 3.03 16.07 -19.23
N GLU A 132 2.77 14.78 -19.03
CA GLU A 132 1.76 14.04 -19.79
C GLU A 132 0.34 14.47 -19.43
N LEU A 133 0.10 14.76 -18.14
CA LEU A 133 -1.18 15.30 -17.68
C LEU A 133 -1.44 16.72 -18.19
N GLU A 134 -0.41 17.57 -18.18
CA GLU A 134 -0.49 18.92 -18.75
C GLU A 134 -0.75 18.88 -20.25
N GLY A 135 -0.04 18.01 -20.99
CA GLY A 135 -0.26 17.77 -22.41
C GLY A 135 -1.67 17.24 -22.72
N ALA A 136 -2.17 16.31 -21.92
CA ALA A 136 -3.52 15.78 -22.06
C ALA A 136 -4.59 16.84 -21.77
N GLN A 137 -4.37 17.71 -20.78
CA GLN A 137 -5.29 18.83 -20.50
C GLN A 137 -5.32 19.88 -21.59
N GLU A 138 -4.15 20.19 -22.20
CA GLU A 138 -4.07 21.12 -23.34
C GLU A 138 -4.82 20.55 -24.54
N SER A 139 -4.59 19.28 -24.90
CA SER A 139 -5.30 18.59 -25.98
C SER A 139 -6.82 18.55 -25.74
N ALA A 140 -7.25 18.30 -24.51
CA ALA A 140 -8.66 18.33 -24.15
C ALA A 140 -9.29 19.73 -24.32
N ARG A 141 -8.54 20.79 -23.98
CA ARG A 141 -9.00 22.18 -24.16
C ARG A 141 -9.10 22.56 -25.63
N GLU A 142 -8.14 22.10 -26.45
CA GLU A 142 -8.20 22.32 -27.91
C GLU A 142 -9.41 21.64 -28.55
N LEU A 143 -9.68 20.37 -28.17
CA LEU A 143 -10.86 19.65 -28.61
C LEU A 143 -12.16 20.36 -28.20
N LEU A 144 -12.26 20.85 -26.98
CA LEU A 144 -13.43 21.60 -26.52
C LEU A 144 -13.60 22.92 -27.26
N ARG A 145 -12.51 23.58 -27.65
CA ARG A 145 -12.57 24.79 -28.48
C ARG A 145 -13.05 24.47 -29.89
N ALA A 146 -12.54 23.37 -30.48
CA ALA A 146 -12.95 22.93 -31.81
C ALA A 146 -14.44 22.55 -31.90
N LEU A 147 -14.98 21.95 -30.82
CA LEU A 147 -16.40 21.60 -30.72
C LEU A 147 -17.33 22.79 -30.45
N ARG A 148 -16.78 23.94 -30.02
CA ARG A 148 -17.57 25.15 -29.73
C ARG A 148 -17.70 26.12 -30.91
N VAL A 149 -17.09 25.80 -32.06
CA VAL A 149 -17.05 26.67 -33.26
C VAL A 149 -18.19 26.36 -34.23
N GLU A 150 -19.26 25.78 -33.79
CA GLU A 150 -20.50 25.77 -34.60
C GLU A 150 -21.59 26.61 -33.91
#